data_73b1411e34212a8f17be566cf28d94ad
#
_entry.id   73b1411e34212a8f17be566cf28d94ad
#
_cell.length_a   1.000
_cell.length_b   1.000
_cell.length_c   1.000
_cell.angle_alpha   90.00
_cell.angle_beta   90.00
_cell.angle_gamma   90.00
#
_symmetry.space_group_name_H-M   'P 1'
#
loop_
_entity.id
_entity.type
_entity.pdbx_description
1 polymer ?
#
loop_
_entity_poly.entity_id
_entity_poly.type
_entity_poly.pdbx_seq_one_letter_code
_entity_poly.pdbx_strand_id
1 'polypeptide(L)'
;MKKRQSGFTLIELLIVIAIIGILAAIAIPNLLNAVQRGKQKRTMSDMRALATAVEAYAVDNNKYPAAACAAGVFSTGGVEATLDSSSFSALSPTYIAQPPKSDGWGRFYKYGHDAAFNHYRIQSSGRDGTFAALVCGTTTDFNDDIGYVDGTFIQWPEGTQQ
;
A
#
# COMPACT_ATOMS: atom_id res chain seq x y z
N MET A 1 38.28 -19.51 -50.67
CA MET A 1 37.73 -20.44 -49.68
C MET A 1 36.31 -19.95 -49.29
N LYS A 2 35.23 -20.66 -49.65
CA LYS A 2 33.86 -20.36 -49.22
C LYS A 2 33.70 -20.81 -47.77
N LYS A 3 33.47 -19.87 -46.85
CA LYS A 3 33.06 -20.18 -45.47
C LYS A 3 31.70 -20.90 -45.50
N ARG A 4 31.64 -22.12 -44.96
CA ARG A 4 30.38 -22.84 -44.75
C ARG A 4 29.56 -22.05 -43.72
N GLN A 5 28.42 -21.53 -44.12
CA GLN A 5 27.43 -20.99 -43.19
C GLN A 5 26.72 -22.18 -42.55
N SER A 6 26.93 -22.39 -41.24
CA SER A 6 26.15 -23.34 -40.46
C SER A 6 24.80 -22.69 -40.15
N GLY A 7 23.73 -23.25 -40.66
CA GLY A 7 22.36 -22.83 -40.31
C GLY A 7 21.89 -23.47 -39.00
N PHE A 8 20.96 -22.81 -38.33
CA PHE A 8 20.31 -23.30 -37.11
C PHE A 8 19.29 -24.39 -37.46
N THR A 9 19.27 -25.47 -36.72
CA THR A 9 18.28 -26.54 -36.95
C THR A 9 16.96 -26.20 -36.26
N LEU A 10 15.85 -26.67 -36.81
CA LEU A 10 14.51 -26.46 -36.26
C LEU A 10 14.38 -27.09 -34.87
N ILE A 11 15.05 -28.20 -34.61
CA ILE A 11 15.02 -28.89 -33.33
C ILE A 11 15.80 -28.12 -32.25
N GLU A 12 16.91 -27.46 -32.57
CA GLU A 12 17.65 -26.62 -31.65
C GLU A 12 16.78 -25.44 -31.18
N LEU A 13 16.04 -24.82 -32.09
CA LEU A 13 15.13 -23.76 -31.74
C LEU A 13 13.98 -24.27 -30.86
N LEU A 14 13.45 -25.45 -31.19
CA LEU A 14 12.31 -26.04 -30.48
C LEU A 14 12.66 -26.39 -29.01
N ILE A 15 13.86 -26.95 -28.79
CA ILE A 15 14.35 -27.25 -27.45
C ILE A 15 14.54 -25.97 -26.64
N VAL A 16 15.07 -24.91 -27.22
CA VAL A 16 15.29 -23.63 -26.51
C VAL A 16 13.98 -23.03 -26.05
N ILE A 17 12.97 -22.94 -26.92
CA ILE A 17 11.66 -22.38 -26.51
C ILE A 17 10.96 -23.26 -25.48
N ALA A 18 11.12 -24.58 -25.53
CA ALA A 18 10.58 -25.48 -24.51
C ALA A 18 11.21 -25.22 -23.13
N ILE A 19 12.54 -25.08 -23.07
CA ILE A 19 13.23 -24.77 -21.81
C ILE A 19 12.82 -23.39 -21.28
N ILE A 20 12.76 -22.37 -22.12
CA ILE A 20 12.32 -21.02 -21.75
C ILE A 20 10.88 -21.07 -21.21
N GLY A 21 9.99 -21.84 -21.85
CA GLY A 21 8.62 -22.02 -21.41
C GLY A 21 8.51 -22.61 -19.99
N ILE A 22 9.30 -23.63 -19.69
CA ILE A 22 9.33 -24.25 -18.35
C ILE A 22 9.85 -23.26 -17.30
N LEU A 23 10.95 -22.57 -17.59
CA LEU A 23 11.53 -21.58 -16.68
C LEU A 23 10.56 -20.42 -16.43
N ALA A 24 9.92 -19.91 -17.47
CA ALA A 24 8.94 -18.83 -17.37
C ALA A 24 7.72 -19.24 -16.54
N ALA A 25 7.23 -20.47 -16.68
CA ALA A 25 6.08 -20.98 -15.91
C ALA A 25 6.31 -20.94 -14.39
N ILE A 26 7.55 -21.13 -13.94
CA ILE A 26 7.92 -21.07 -12.53
C ILE A 26 8.25 -19.64 -12.09
N ALA A 27 8.91 -18.87 -12.95
CA ALA A 27 9.43 -17.55 -12.61
C ALA A 27 8.34 -16.47 -12.54
N ILE A 28 7.35 -16.51 -13.44
CA ILE A 28 6.32 -15.46 -13.55
C ILE A 28 5.49 -15.33 -12.26
N PRO A 29 4.88 -16.38 -11.68
CA PRO A 29 4.07 -16.26 -10.48
C PRO A 29 4.90 -15.78 -9.27
N ASN A 30 6.13 -16.23 -9.14
CA ASN A 30 7.01 -15.78 -8.06
C ASN A 30 7.38 -14.29 -8.19
N LEU A 31 7.61 -13.82 -9.41
CA LEU A 31 7.88 -12.41 -9.68
C LEU A 31 6.65 -11.54 -9.35
N LEU A 32 5.45 -11.97 -9.73
CA LEU A 32 4.22 -11.23 -9.40
C LEU A 32 4.03 -11.10 -7.90
N ASN A 33 4.23 -12.17 -7.13
CA ASN A 33 4.15 -12.13 -5.68
C ASN A 33 5.21 -11.21 -5.06
N ALA A 34 6.43 -11.21 -5.59
CA ALA A 34 7.50 -10.32 -5.14
C ALA A 34 7.14 -8.83 -5.38
N VAL A 35 6.55 -8.51 -6.53
CA VAL A 35 6.07 -7.17 -6.85
C VAL A 35 4.96 -6.73 -5.89
N GLN A 36 3.99 -7.61 -5.59
CA GLN A 36 2.92 -7.29 -4.64
C GLN A 36 3.46 -7.02 -3.23
N ARG A 37 4.39 -7.85 -2.75
CA ARG A 37 5.07 -7.62 -1.46
C ARG A 37 5.84 -6.30 -1.43
N GLY A 38 6.47 -5.91 -2.54
CA GLY A 38 7.12 -4.61 -2.67
C GLY A 38 6.14 -3.45 -2.50
N LYS A 39 4.96 -3.56 -3.13
CA LYS A 39 3.87 -2.58 -3.00
C LYS A 39 3.36 -2.45 -1.56
N GLN A 40 3.14 -3.57 -0.87
CA GLN A 40 2.74 -3.57 0.54
C GLN A 40 3.77 -2.90 1.44
N LYS A 41 5.05 -3.26 1.29
CA LYS A 41 6.13 -2.64 2.09
C LYS A 41 6.22 -1.14 1.87
N ARG A 42 6.06 -0.68 0.63
CA ARG A 42 5.98 0.75 0.31
C ARG A 42 4.79 1.39 1.02
N THR A 43 3.59 0.81 0.91
CA THR A 43 2.38 1.28 1.58
C THR A 43 2.58 1.43 3.09
N MET A 44 3.14 0.42 3.75
CA MET A 44 3.42 0.48 5.19
C MET A 44 4.44 1.57 5.55
N SER A 45 5.45 1.78 4.72
CA SER A 45 6.43 2.86 4.92
C SER A 45 5.78 4.24 4.78
N ASP A 46 4.95 4.42 3.77
CA ASP A 46 4.22 5.65 3.49
C ASP A 46 3.23 5.97 4.63
N MET A 47 2.51 4.95 5.13
CA MET A 47 1.60 5.10 6.28
C MET A 47 2.34 5.52 7.55
N ARG A 48 3.53 4.98 7.82
CA ARG A 48 4.35 5.42 8.97
C ARG A 48 4.81 6.87 8.82
N ALA A 49 5.21 7.28 7.63
CA ALA A 49 5.60 8.66 7.36
C ALA A 49 4.43 9.65 7.58
N LEU A 50 3.23 9.28 7.11
CA LEU A 50 2.00 10.03 7.37
C LEU A 50 1.67 10.09 8.86
N ALA A 51 1.74 8.96 9.54
CA ALA A 51 1.48 8.86 10.98
C ALA A 51 2.42 9.75 11.79
N THR A 52 3.71 9.74 11.49
CA THR A 52 4.68 10.62 12.14
C THR A 52 4.32 12.11 11.97
N ALA A 53 3.88 12.51 10.78
CA ALA A 53 3.45 13.89 10.54
C ALA A 53 2.15 14.24 11.30
N VAL A 54 1.20 13.31 11.37
CA VAL A 54 -0.05 13.45 12.12
C VAL A 54 0.22 13.57 13.61
N GLU A 55 1.12 12.78 14.15
CA GLU A 55 1.53 12.83 15.57
C GLU A 55 2.28 14.11 15.91
N ALA A 56 3.19 14.56 15.03
CA ALA A 56 3.88 15.84 15.19
C ALA A 56 2.88 17.02 15.21
N TYR A 57 1.90 17.00 14.32
CA TYR A 57 0.81 17.98 14.35
C TYR A 57 0.03 17.95 15.68
N ALA A 58 -0.26 16.74 16.18
CA ALA A 58 -1.01 16.59 17.43
C ALA A 58 -0.25 17.10 18.66
N VAL A 59 1.08 16.94 18.68
CA VAL A 59 1.92 17.50 19.74
C VAL A 59 1.82 19.03 19.79
N ASP A 60 1.84 19.70 18.64
CA ASP A 60 1.80 21.16 18.57
C ASP A 60 0.40 21.73 18.81
N ASN A 61 -0.63 21.01 18.37
CA ASN A 61 -2.02 21.50 18.39
C ASN A 61 -2.89 20.88 19.49
N ASN A 62 -2.34 19.93 20.26
CA ASN A 62 -3.04 19.15 21.30
C ASN A 62 -4.29 18.41 20.80
N LYS A 63 -4.33 18.09 19.51
CA LYS A 63 -5.41 17.35 18.83
C LYS A 63 -4.94 16.86 17.46
N TYR A 64 -5.50 15.77 16.97
CA TYR A 64 -5.23 15.29 15.62
C TYR A 64 -5.87 16.17 14.54
N PRO A 65 -5.30 16.21 13.32
CA PRO A 65 -5.83 17.01 12.22
C PRO A 65 -7.26 16.60 11.85
N ALA A 66 -8.09 17.58 11.50
CA ALA A 66 -9.42 17.30 10.99
C ALA A 66 -9.35 16.64 9.61
N ALA A 67 -10.17 15.62 9.38
CA ALA A 67 -10.38 15.07 8.05
C ALA A 67 -11.19 16.05 7.19
N ALA A 68 -10.73 16.36 5.99
CA ALA A 68 -11.25 17.48 5.21
C ALA A 68 -12.62 17.24 4.55
N CYS A 69 -13.16 16.03 4.57
CA CYS A 69 -14.46 15.72 3.95
C CYS A 69 -15.33 14.84 4.84
N ALA A 70 -16.59 15.22 4.93
CA ALA A 70 -17.63 14.52 5.67
C ALA A 70 -18.04 13.19 5.01
N ALA A 71 -18.43 12.27 5.86
CA ALA A 71 -19.16 11.05 5.60
C ALA A 71 -18.33 9.74 5.56
N GLY A 72 -18.02 9.25 6.72
CA GLY A 72 -17.61 7.87 6.96
C GLY A 72 -17.43 7.68 8.46
N VAL A 73 -18.20 6.82 9.07
CA VAL A 73 -18.28 6.73 10.53
C VAL A 73 -17.15 5.84 11.05
N PHE A 74 -16.22 6.38 11.80
CA PHE A 74 -15.61 5.62 12.88
C PHE A 74 -16.78 5.06 13.74
N SER A 75 -16.72 3.81 14.13
CA SER A 75 -17.75 3.14 14.96
C SER A 75 -18.14 3.90 16.25
N THR A 76 -17.50 5.03 16.52
CA THR A 76 -17.68 5.91 17.67
C THR A 76 -17.99 7.37 17.31
N GLY A 77 -18.49 7.64 16.09
CA GLY A 77 -18.94 8.99 15.70
C GLY A 77 -17.87 9.93 15.14
N GLY A 78 -16.71 9.40 14.74
CA GLY A 78 -15.65 10.18 14.09
C GLY A 78 -15.87 10.38 12.58
N VAL A 79 -15.02 11.20 11.97
CA VAL A 79 -15.06 11.56 10.54
C VAL A 79 -13.94 10.83 9.79
N GLU A 80 -14.25 10.27 8.63
CA GLU A 80 -13.30 9.67 7.72
C GLU A 80 -13.29 10.40 6.37
N ALA A 81 -12.11 10.57 5.80
CA ALA A 81 -11.94 11.14 4.46
C ALA A 81 -10.88 10.38 3.67
N THR A 82 -11.07 10.30 2.37
CA THR A 82 -10.01 9.89 1.45
C THR A 82 -8.97 10.99 1.41
N LEU A 83 -7.70 10.63 1.61
CA LEU A 83 -6.61 11.60 1.58
C LEU A 83 -6.33 12.05 0.15
N ASP A 84 -6.95 13.13 -0.25
CA ASP A 84 -6.61 13.86 -1.45
C ASP A 84 -5.66 15.04 -1.14
N SER A 85 -5.34 15.84 -2.16
CA SER A 85 -4.43 16.97 -2.00
C SER A 85 -4.93 18.07 -1.07
N SER A 86 -6.23 18.14 -0.77
CA SER A 86 -6.83 19.14 0.12
C SER A 86 -6.76 18.73 1.58
N SER A 87 -6.81 17.43 1.86
CA SER A 87 -6.78 16.86 3.21
C SER A 87 -5.43 17.01 3.91
N PHE A 88 -4.36 17.21 3.15
CA PHE A 88 -3.00 17.37 3.69
C PHE A 88 -2.59 18.81 3.94
N SER A 89 -3.44 19.79 3.70
CA SER A 89 -3.10 21.21 3.88
C SER A 89 -2.68 21.55 5.31
N ALA A 90 -3.22 20.84 6.30
CA ALA A 90 -2.83 21.02 7.70
C ALA A 90 -1.44 20.44 8.02
N LEU A 91 -0.99 19.42 7.29
CA LEU A 91 0.29 18.74 7.52
C LEU A 91 1.42 19.30 6.67
N SER A 92 1.12 19.74 5.44
CA SER A 92 2.13 20.23 4.49
C SER A 92 2.16 21.77 4.50
N PRO A 93 3.33 22.39 4.41
CA PRO A 93 4.68 21.79 4.37
C PRO A 93 5.31 21.58 5.75
N THR A 94 4.67 21.98 6.84
CA THR A 94 5.25 22.12 8.17
C THR A 94 5.73 20.79 8.75
N TYR A 95 4.87 19.77 8.74
CA TYR A 95 5.16 18.47 9.37
C TYR A 95 5.65 17.43 8.36
N ILE A 96 5.27 17.59 7.09
CA ILE A 96 5.75 16.75 6.00
C ILE A 96 5.79 17.56 4.70
N ALA A 97 6.93 17.62 4.04
CA ALA A 97 7.10 18.42 2.84
C ALA A 97 6.23 17.93 1.67
N GLN A 98 6.21 16.62 1.45
CA GLN A 98 5.42 15.98 0.41
C GLN A 98 4.76 14.70 0.96
N PRO A 99 3.52 14.79 1.45
CA PRO A 99 2.81 13.62 1.95
C PRO A 99 2.54 12.62 0.83
N PRO A 100 2.74 11.31 1.07
CA PRO A 100 2.36 10.29 0.12
C PRO A 100 0.84 10.27 -0.04
N LYS A 101 0.36 10.48 -1.26
CA LYS A 101 -1.08 10.59 -1.55
C LYS A 101 -1.72 9.24 -1.82
N SER A 102 -0.93 8.28 -2.33
CA SER A 102 -1.43 6.97 -2.76
C SER A 102 -0.52 5.86 -2.27
N ASP A 103 -1.14 4.72 -2.02
CA ASP A 103 -0.48 3.48 -1.65
C ASP A 103 0.33 2.85 -2.80
N GLY A 104 0.91 1.69 -2.56
CA GLY A 104 1.70 0.95 -3.55
C GLY A 104 0.92 0.50 -4.78
N TRP A 105 -0.41 0.48 -4.73
CA TRP A 105 -1.30 0.15 -5.84
C TRP A 105 -1.86 1.38 -6.55
N GLY A 106 -1.47 2.61 -6.08
CA GLY A 106 -1.91 3.88 -6.66
C GLY A 106 -3.27 4.36 -6.17
N ARG A 107 -3.77 3.82 -5.05
CA ARG A 107 -5.06 4.20 -4.45
C ARG A 107 -4.85 5.16 -3.32
N PHE A 108 -5.79 6.08 -3.11
CA PHE A 108 -5.71 7.05 -2.02
C PHE A 108 -5.88 6.36 -0.66
N TYR A 109 -5.11 6.84 0.32
CA TYR A 109 -5.32 6.45 1.71
C TYR A 109 -6.62 7.02 2.24
N LYS A 110 -7.19 6.35 3.21
CA LYS A 110 -8.30 6.85 4.01
C LYS A 110 -7.77 7.28 5.37
N TYR A 111 -8.10 8.49 5.77
CA TYR A 111 -7.76 9.04 7.08
C TYR A 111 -9.03 9.30 7.86
N GLY A 112 -9.02 9.01 9.13
CA GLY A 112 -10.12 9.30 10.03
C GLY A 112 -9.63 9.68 11.42
N HIS A 113 -10.46 10.41 12.14
CA HIS A 113 -10.26 10.72 13.55
C HIS A 113 -11.58 10.51 14.34
N ASP A 114 -11.49 10.34 15.64
CA ASP A 114 -12.66 10.29 16.50
C ASP A 114 -13.28 11.68 16.70
N ALA A 115 -14.51 11.75 17.28
CA ALA A 115 -15.22 13.01 17.51
C ALA A 115 -14.48 13.98 18.44
N ALA A 116 -13.63 13.47 19.32
CA ALA A 116 -12.85 14.24 20.26
C ALA A 116 -11.45 14.62 19.74
N PHE A 117 -11.06 14.17 18.55
CA PHE A 117 -9.73 14.35 17.96
C PHE A 117 -8.58 13.76 18.80
N ASN A 118 -8.86 12.73 19.58
CA ASN A 118 -7.89 12.04 20.45
C ASN A 118 -7.31 10.79 19.81
N HIS A 119 -7.96 10.27 18.77
CA HIS A 119 -7.55 9.06 18.04
C HIS A 119 -7.55 9.31 16.56
N TYR A 120 -6.65 8.65 15.83
CA TYR A 120 -6.60 8.71 14.38
C TYR A 120 -6.42 7.34 13.75
N ARG A 121 -6.81 7.20 12.50
CA ARG A 121 -6.65 6.01 11.69
C ARG A 121 -6.19 6.37 10.28
N ILE A 122 -5.28 5.59 9.75
CA ILE A 122 -4.88 5.59 8.35
C ILE A 122 -5.14 4.19 7.80
N GLN A 123 -5.79 4.09 6.64
CA GLN A 123 -6.15 2.82 6.03
C GLN A 123 -5.82 2.83 4.54
N SER A 124 -5.25 1.74 4.05
CA SER A 124 -5.09 1.42 2.63
C SER A 124 -6.04 0.29 2.27
N SER A 125 -6.67 0.38 1.13
CA SER A 125 -7.65 -0.60 0.63
C SER A 125 -7.00 -1.82 -0.04
N GLY A 126 -5.71 -2.03 0.10
CA GLY A 126 -5.04 -3.18 -0.51
C GLY A 126 -5.09 -3.18 -2.05
N ARG A 127 -4.91 -4.36 -2.62
CA ARG A 127 -4.87 -4.55 -4.07
C ARG A 127 -6.24 -4.37 -4.73
N ASP A 128 -7.33 -4.76 -4.07
CA ASP A 128 -8.68 -4.73 -4.66
C ASP A 128 -9.29 -3.32 -4.70
N GLY A 129 -8.83 -2.41 -3.82
CA GLY A 129 -9.27 -1.02 -3.73
C GLY A 129 -10.62 -0.84 -3.05
N THR A 130 -11.08 -1.83 -2.33
CA THR A 130 -12.31 -1.78 -1.57
C THR A 130 -11.99 -1.65 -0.09
N PHE A 131 -12.45 -0.57 0.54
CA PHE A 131 -12.26 -0.40 1.98
C PHE A 131 -13.18 -1.34 2.76
N ALA A 132 -12.58 -2.24 3.51
CA ALA A 132 -13.26 -3.15 4.41
C ALA A 132 -13.14 -2.69 5.87
N ALA A 133 -13.92 -3.29 6.77
CA ALA A 133 -13.72 -3.11 8.20
C ALA A 133 -12.38 -3.72 8.62
N LEU A 134 -11.58 -2.96 9.38
CA LEU A 134 -10.30 -3.44 9.87
C LEU A 134 -10.51 -4.56 10.91
N VAL A 135 -9.77 -5.64 10.75
CA VAL A 135 -9.72 -6.78 11.66
C VAL A 135 -8.33 -6.81 12.28
N CYS A 136 -8.27 -6.86 13.62
CA CYS A 136 -6.97 -6.90 14.29
C CYS A 136 -6.21 -8.19 13.97
N GLY A 137 -4.97 -8.05 13.52
CA GLY A 137 -4.08 -9.17 13.26
C GLY A 137 -3.37 -9.13 11.92
N THR A 138 -2.73 -10.25 11.60
CA THR A 138 -2.04 -10.42 10.33
C THR A 138 -3.01 -10.80 9.20
N THR A 139 -2.70 -10.33 8.00
CA THR A 139 -3.43 -10.71 6.79
C THR A 139 -2.54 -11.54 5.87
N THR A 140 -3.14 -12.46 5.14
CA THR A 140 -2.47 -13.38 4.22
C THR A 140 -2.79 -13.12 2.77
N ASP A 141 -3.76 -12.24 2.48
CA ASP A 141 -4.16 -11.84 1.13
C ASP A 141 -3.67 -10.41 0.81
N PHE A 142 -3.25 -10.20 -0.43
CA PHE A 142 -2.91 -8.88 -0.95
C PHE A 142 -4.13 -7.94 -1.11
N ASN A 143 -5.34 -8.48 -1.10
CA ASN A 143 -6.58 -7.72 -1.17
C ASN A 143 -6.97 -7.12 0.17
N ASP A 144 -6.47 -7.69 1.27
CA ASP A 144 -6.81 -7.21 2.60
C ASP A 144 -6.27 -5.79 2.84
N ASP A 145 -7.04 -5.03 3.58
CA ASP A 145 -6.69 -3.67 3.96
C ASP A 145 -5.48 -3.66 4.91
N ILE A 146 -4.73 -2.58 4.86
CA ILE A 146 -3.68 -2.29 5.84
C ILE A 146 -4.17 -1.15 6.71
N GLY A 147 -4.21 -1.38 8.02
CA GLY A 147 -4.72 -0.43 9.00
C GLY A 147 -3.66 0.01 10.02
N TYR A 148 -3.54 1.32 10.20
CA TYR A 148 -2.65 1.94 11.17
C TYR A 148 -3.47 2.86 12.07
N VAL A 149 -3.37 2.69 13.39
CA VAL A 149 -4.16 3.43 14.38
C VAL A 149 -3.24 3.80 15.55
N ASP A 150 -3.26 5.06 15.96
CA ASP A 150 -2.60 5.58 17.16
C ASP A 150 -1.15 5.09 17.34
N GLY A 151 -0.34 5.18 16.29
CA GLY A 151 1.07 4.82 16.36
C GLY A 151 1.38 3.35 16.04
N THR A 152 0.38 2.48 15.80
CA THR A 152 0.60 1.05 15.56
C THR A 152 -0.18 0.50 14.37
N PHE A 153 0.36 -0.53 13.70
CA PHE A 153 -0.42 -1.31 12.76
C PHE A 153 -1.35 -2.24 13.52
N ILE A 154 -2.65 -2.13 13.27
CA ILE A 154 -3.66 -3.03 13.83
C ILE A 154 -3.98 -4.18 12.86
N GLN A 155 -3.86 -3.91 11.57
CA GLN A 155 -3.99 -4.92 10.51
C GLN A 155 -2.81 -4.77 9.56
N TRP A 156 -2.03 -5.83 9.41
CA TRP A 156 -0.80 -5.80 8.63
C TRP A 156 -0.55 -7.10 7.87
N PRO A 157 0.15 -7.03 6.71
CA PRO A 157 0.49 -8.22 5.92
C PRO A 157 1.49 -9.12 6.64
N GLU A 158 1.22 -10.42 6.66
CA GLU A 158 2.15 -11.43 7.11
C GLU A 158 3.27 -11.68 6.08
N GLY A 159 4.39 -12.26 6.50
CA GLY A 159 5.58 -12.45 5.65
C GLY A 159 5.38 -13.29 4.39
N THR A 160 4.40 -14.21 4.40
CA THR A 160 4.03 -15.06 3.26
C THR A 160 2.58 -14.81 2.87
N GLN A 161 2.36 -14.14 1.74
CA GLN A 161 1.02 -13.89 1.21
C GLN A 161 0.83 -14.60 -0.13
N GLN A 162 -0.40 -14.97 -0.42
CA GLN A 162 -0.85 -15.65 -1.64
C GLN A 162 -1.75 -14.76 -2.49
#